data_a9b160c2e98c7f90eac97cc1277eb73e
#
_entry.id   a9b160c2e98c7f90eac97cc1277eb73e
#
_cell.length_a   1.000
_cell.length_b   1.000
_cell.length_c   1.000
_cell.angle_alpha   90.00
_cell.angle_beta   90.00
_cell.angle_gamma   90.00
#
_symmetry.space_group_name_H-M   'P 1'
#
loop_
_entity.id
_entity.type
_entity.pdbx_description
1 polymer ?
#
loop_
_entity_poly.entity_id
_entity_poly.type
_entity_poly.pdbx_seq_one_letter_code
_entity_poly.pdbx_strand_id
1 'polypeptide(L)'
;MTIVEPHPSPSTGATAVAAYRQVRRATAELLAEAPPGADARPVAHCPDWTVRELVAHLVEVCARVHGRVTGAVPGPKPDGGVPELLAEWERLSGPVEEFLAGPGSMDGHILVMDAFTHELDLCQALGVAPPVDHPALPVASGVLLKGLSASLDGHGLPPLTVRTEHGDAVAGTGEPTVTVAGPWHEVYLSLAGRRSAAQIRSLRWSADPGRWLPAFTWGPFRVPESPVAGAVG
;
A
#
# COMPACT_ATOMS: atom_id res chain seq x y z
N MET A 1 26.74 23.15 8.05
CA MET A 1 26.29 23.08 6.66
C MET A 1 26.02 21.62 6.39
N THR A 2 24.81 21.19 6.73
CA THR A 2 24.38 19.79 6.61
C THR A 2 23.94 19.57 5.17
N ILE A 3 24.64 18.71 4.44
CA ILE A 3 24.30 18.32 3.09
C ILE A 3 23.02 17.48 3.20
N VAL A 4 21.91 18.03 2.75
CA VAL A 4 20.67 17.27 2.55
C VAL A 4 20.93 16.33 1.36
N GLU A 5 21.02 15.04 1.65
CA GLU A 5 21.11 14.02 0.60
C GLU A 5 19.88 14.12 -0.32
N PRO A 6 20.04 14.00 -1.64
CA PRO A 6 18.93 14.08 -2.57
C PRO A 6 17.97 12.93 -2.34
N HIS A 7 16.66 13.24 -2.40
CA HIS A 7 15.57 12.26 -2.37
C HIS A 7 15.88 11.06 -3.27
N PRO A 8 15.50 9.82 -2.88
CA PRO A 8 15.69 8.67 -3.73
C PRO A 8 15.09 8.95 -5.11
N SER A 9 15.91 8.76 -6.12
CA SER A 9 15.50 8.89 -7.53
C SER A 9 14.26 8.06 -7.79
N PRO A 10 13.35 8.47 -8.70
CA PRO A 10 12.15 7.70 -9.02
C PRO A 10 12.54 6.25 -9.32
N SER A 11 11.84 5.31 -8.67
CA SER A 11 12.09 3.88 -8.80
C SER A 11 12.11 3.51 -10.29
N THR A 12 13.16 2.83 -10.71
CA THR A 12 13.27 2.31 -12.09
C THR A 12 12.23 1.21 -12.29
N GLY A 13 11.84 0.93 -13.54
CA GLY A 13 10.94 -0.17 -13.86
C GLY A 13 11.42 -1.51 -13.29
N ALA A 14 12.73 -1.76 -13.24
CA ALA A 14 13.31 -2.94 -12.58
C ALA A 14 12.95 -3.05 -11.10
N THR A 15 12.90 -1.92 -10.38
CA THR A 15 12.48 -1.88 -8.96
C THR A 15 10.99 -2.21 -8.80
N ALA A 16 10.12 -1.71 -9.68
CA ALA A 16 8.69 -1.99 -9.65
C ALA A 16 8.38 -3.48 -9.94
N VAL A 17 9.10 -4.09 -10.89
CA VAL A 17 8.98 -5.54 -11.17
C VAL A 17 9.40 -6.37 -9.96
N ALA A 18 10.57 -6.06 -9.38
CA ALA A 18 11.05 -6.79 -8.19
C ALA A 18 10.07 -6.65 -7.02
N ALA A 19 9.53 -5.45 -6.81
CA ALA A 19 8.52 -5.16 -5.80
C ALA A 19 7.25 -5.99 -6.01
N TYR A 20 6.68 -5.99 -7.21
CA TYR A 20 5.46 -6.74 -7.52
C TYR A 20 5.64 -8.26 -7.39
N ARG A 21 6.78 -8.78 -7.88
CA ARG A 21 7.13 -10.20 -7.71
C ARG A 21 7.23 -10.60 -6.24
N GLN A 22 7.84 -9.73 -5.42
CA GLN A 22 7.97 -10.01 -3.99
C GLN A 22 6.62 -10.03 -3.31
N VAL A 23 5.71 -9.08 -3.60
CA VAL A 23 4.35 -9.08 -3.06
C VAL A 23 3.64 -10.39 -3.39
N ARG A 24 3.68 -10.84 -4.65
CA ARG A 24 3.03 -12.10 -5.06
C ARG A 24 3.58 -13.30 -4.31
N ARG A 25 4.92 -13.38 -4.19
CA ARG A 25 5.59 -14.45 -3.47
C ARG A 25 5.25 -14.45 -1.99
N ALA A 26 5.37 -13.30 -1.33
CA ALA A 26 5.05 -13.17 0.09
C ALA A 26 3.59 -13.50 0.38
N THR A 27 2.67 -13.04 -0.46
CA THR A 27 1.25 -13.41 -0.36
C THR A 27 1.03 -14.92 -0.46
N ALA A 28 1.69 -15.59 -1.41
CA ALA A 28 1.59 -17.05 -1.56
C ALA A 28 2.19 -17.79 -0.35
N GLU A 29 3.32 -17.35 0.17
CA GLU A 29 3.97 -17.90 1.36
C GLU A 29 3.09 -17.74 2.62
N LEU A 30 2.55 -16.53 2.86
CA LEU A 30 1.62 -16.25 3.95
C LEU A 30 0.41 -17.18 3.95
N LEU A 31 -0.17 -17.41 2.77
CA LEU A 31 -1.36 -18.24 2.61
C LEU A 31 -1.04 -19.73 2.71
N ALA A 32 0.15 -20.17 2.28
CA ALA A 32 0.59 -21.55 2.43
C ALA A 32 0.85 -21.95 3.90
N GLU A 33 1.29 -20.98 4.71
CA GLU A 33 1.55 -21.17 6.15
C GLU A 33 0.30 -20.94 7.01
N ALA A 34 -0.76 -20.42 6.43
CA ALA A 34 -1.99 -20.10 7.16
C ALA A 34 -2.71 -21.35 7.65
N PRO A 35 -3.33 -21.33 8.83
CA PRO A 35 -4.08 -22.48 9.34
C PRO A 35 -5.32 -22.77 8.48
N PRO A 36 -5.81 -24.02 8.48
CA PRO A 36 -7.04 -24.39 7.78
C PRO A 36 -8.21 -23.44 8.10
N GLY A 37 -8.94 -23.02 7.09
CA GLY A 37 -10.08 -22.08 7.23
C GLY A 37 -9.67 -20.60 7.33
N ALA A 38 -8.39 -20.27 7.19
CA ALA A 38 -7.92 -18.89 7.20
C ALA A 38 -8.46 -18.06 6.02
N ASP A 39 -8.78 -18.71 4.91
CA ASP A 39 -9.39 -18.13 3.72
C ASP A 39 -10.76 -17.47 3.99
N ALA A 40 -11.49 -17.96 5.00
CA ALA A 40 -12.78 -17.41 5.43
C ALA A 40 -12.65 -16.29 6.49
N ARG A 41 -11.44 -15.96 6.96
CA ARG A 41 -11.26 -14.88 7.94
C ARG A 41 -11.64 -13.53 7.34
N PRO A 42 -12.33 -12.66 8.10
CA PRO A 42 -12.64 -11.31 7.64
C PRO A 42 -11.37 -10.45 7.57
N VAL A 43 -11.32 -9.55 6.61
CA VAL A 43 -10.26 -8.54 6.47
C VAL A 43 -10.73 -7.25 7.12
N ALA A 44 -10.08 -6.84 8.20
CA ALA A 44 -10.55 -5.72 9.04
C ALA A 44 -10.68 -4.39 8.28
N HIS A 45 -9.82 -4.13 7.29
CA HIS A 45 -9.87 -2.91 6.47
C HIS A 45 -10.81 -3.00 5.27
N CYS A 46 -11.28 -4.19 4.94
CA CYS A 46 -12.24 -4.45 3.88
C CYS A 46 -13.37 -5.32 4.47
N PRO A 47 -14.28 -4.74 5.29
CA PRO A 47 -15.17 -5.50 6.17
C PRO A 47 -16.15 -6.43 5.42
N ASP A 48 -16.38 -6.17 4.13
CA ASP A 48 -17.20 -7.02 3.27
C ASP A 48 -16.40 -8.17 2.63
N TRP A 49 -15.09 -8.29 2.93
CA TRP A 49 -14.21 -9.26 2.31
C TRP A 49 -13.63 -10.24 3.33
N THR A 50 -13.54 -11.48 2.89
CA THR A 50 -12.69 -12.51 3.47
C THR A 50 -11.28 -12.46 2.85
N VAL A 51 -10.33 -13.17 3.46
CA VAL A 51 -8.99 -13.38 2.91
C VAL A 51 -9.06 -13.89 1.47
N ARG A 52 -9.95 -14.87 1.17
CA ARG A 52 -10.14 -15.37 -0.20
C ARG A 52 -10.61 -14.27 -1.16
N GLU A 53 -11.57 -13.44 -0.74
CA GLU A 53 -12.10 -12.36 -1.58
C GLU A 53 -11.06 -11.27 -1.85
N LEU A 54 -10.18 -11.01 -0.87
CA LEU A 54 -9.06 -10.09 -1.07
C LEU A 54 -8.05 -10.67 -2.09
N VAL A 55 -7.73 -11.96 -2.02
CA VAL A 55 -6.88 -12.61 -3.04
C VAL A 55 -7.55 -12.57 -4.41
N ALA A 56 -8.85 -12.83 -4.49
CA ALA A 56 -9.61 -12.72 -5.74
C ALA A 56 -9.57 -11.29 -6.32
N HIS A 57 -9.60 -10.27 -5.47
CA HIS A 57 -9.43 -8.87 -5.88
C HIS A 57 -8.04 -8.62 -6.49
N LEU A 58 -6.97 -9.11 -5.87
CA LEU A 58 -5.60 -8.96 -6.42
C LEU A 58 -5.48 -9.60 -7.82
N VAL A 59 -6.09 -10.78 -8.01
CA VAL A 59 -6.14 -11.44 -9.32
C VAL A 59 -6.95 -10.62 -10.32
N GLU A 60 -8.09 -10.07 -9.92
CA GLU A 60 -8.92 -9.20 -10.76
C GLU A 60 -8.19 -7.93 -11.20
N VAL A 61 -7.44 -7.28 -10.29
CA VAL A 61 -6.61 -6.12 -10.62
C VAL A 61 -5.54 -6.50 -11.63
N CYS A 62 -4.83 -7.62 -11.41
CA CYS A 62 -3.85 -8.16 -12.34
C CYS A 62 -4.47 -8.44 -13.71
N ALA A 63 -5.63 -9.09 -13.76
CA ALA A 63 -6.35 -9.39 -15.01
C ALA A 63 -6.74 -8.12 -15.79
N ARG A 64 -7.16 -7.06 -15.10
CA ARG A 64 -7.47 -5.78 -15.74
C ARG A 64 -6.24 -5.15 -16.39
N VAL A 65 -5.11 -5.15 -15.69
CA VAL A 65 -3.84 -4.62 -16.24
C VAL A 65 -3.36 -5.50 -17.39
N HIS A 66 -3.38 -6.83 -17.22
CA HIS A 66 -3.07 -7.80 -18.29
C HIS A 66 -3.91 -7.54 -19.54
N GLY A 67 -5.23 -7.41 -19.40
CA GLY A 67 -6.12 -7.12 -20.53
C GLY A 67 -5.79 -5.79 -21.21
N ARG A 68 -5.46 -4.75 -20.44
CA ARG A 68 -5.06 -3.43 -20.97
C ARG A 68 -3.80 -3.52 -21.83
N VAL A 69 -2.79 -4.29 -21.39
CA VAL A 69 -1.49 -4.36 -22.07
C VAL A 69 -1.48 -5.37 -23.22
N THR A 70 -2.28 -6.40 -23.18
CA THR A 70 -2.34 -7.45 -24.20
C THR A 70 -3.48 -7.29 -25.20
N GLY A 71 -4.50 -6.47 -24.87
CA GLY A 71 -5.75 -6.38 -25.62
C GLY A 71 -6.72 -7.53 -25.33
N ALA A 72 -6.39 -8.44 -24.41
CA ALA A 72 -7.27 -9.53 -24.02
C ALA A 72 -8.50 -9.01 -23.24
N VAL A 73 -9.65 -9.57 -23.50
CA VAL A 73 -10.86 -9.29 -22.72
C VAL A 73 -10.71 -10.00 -21.37
N PRO A 74 -10.79 -9.28 -20.23
CA PRO A 74 -10.78 -9.93 -18.92
C PRO A 74 -11.89 -10.97 -18.81
N GLY A 75 -11.56 -12.13 -18.27
CA GLY A 75 -12.54 -13.17 -17.95
C GLY A 75 -13.50 -12.75 -16.82
N PRO A 76 -14.43 -13.62 -16.45
CA PRO A 76 -15.28 -13.40 -15.29
C PRO A 76 -14.44 -13.29 -14.02
N LYS A 77 -15.03 -12.68 -12.95
CA LYS A 77 -14.37 -12.60 -11.64
C LYS A 77 -13.92 -13.99 -11.19
N PRO A 78 -12.67 -14.14 -10.73
CA PRO A 78 -12.19 -15.44 -10.26
C PRO A 78 -13.02 -15.92 -9.06
N ASP A 79 -13.48 -17.18 -9.10
CA ASP A 79 -14.35 -17.80 -8.08
C ASP A 79 -13.74 -19.07 -7.44
N GLY A 80 -12.54 -19.46 -7.85
CA GLY A 80 -11.79 -20.60 -7.32
C GLY A 80 -11.39 -20.44 -5.84
N GLY A 81 -10.86 -21.52 -5.24
CA GLY A 81 -10.16 -21.46 -3.95
C GLY A 81 -8.85 -20.68 -4.02
N VAL A 82 -8.23 -20.47 -2.88
CA VAL A 82 -6.97 -19.70 -2.80
C VAL A 82 -5.88 -20.29 -3.72
N PRO A 83 -5.65 -21.62 -3.78
CA PRO A 83 -4.64 -22.17 -4.68
C PRO A 83 -4.88 -21.86 -6.16
N GLU A 84 -6.14 -21.96 -6.63
CA GLU A 84 -6.54 -21.66 -8.01
C GLU A 84 -6.35 -20.16 -8.30
N LEU A 85 -6.70 -19.29 -7.34
CA LEU A 85 -6.51 -17.86 -7.45
C LEU A 85 -5.03 -17.49 -7.59
N LEU A 86 -4.16 -18.08 -6.78
CA LEU A 86 -2.71 -17.84 -6.84
C LEU A 86 -2.11 -18.33 -8.16
N ALA A 87 -2.55 -19.51 -8.66
CA ALA A 87 -2.11 -20.03 -9.95
C ALA A 87 -2.54 -19.12 -11.12
N GLU A 88 -3.74 -18.57 -11.05
CA GLU A 88 -4.24 -17.60 -12.05
C GLU A 88 -3.46 -16.28 -11.99
N TRP A 89 -3.16 -15.79 -10.79
CA TRP A 89 -2.33 -14.58 -10.62
C TRP A 89 -0.94 -14.76 -11.26
N GLU A 90 -0.30 -15.91 -11.01
CA GLU A 90 0.99 -16.24 -11.62
C GLU A 90 0.88 -16.27 -13.16
N ARG A 91 -0.13 -16.94 -13.71
CA ARG A 91 -0.35 -17.05 -15.15
C ARG A 91 -0.53 -15.71 -15.85
N LEU A 92 -1.19 -14.75 -15.20
CA LEU A 92 -1.47 -13.41 -15.74
C LEU A 92 -0.28 -12.46 -15.62
N SER A 93 0.68 -12.73 -14.76
CA SER A 93 1.67 -11.74 -14.32
C SER A 93 2.74 -11.41 -15.36
N GLY A 94 3.08 -12.31 -16.30
CA GLY A 94 4.15 -12.07 -17.27
C GLY A 94 4.03 -10.74 -18.02
N PRO A 95 2.95 -10.49 -18.79
CA PRO A 95 2.74 -9.23 -19.49
C PRO A 95 2.62 -8.02 -18.55
N VAL A 96 2.13 -8.21 -17.33
CA VAL A 96 2.05 -7.14 -16.31
C VAL A 96 3.45 -6.75 -15.84
N GLU A 97 4.35 -7.71 -15.65
CA GLU A 97 5.75 -7.46 -15.30
C GLU A 97 6.50 -6.76 -16.43
N GLU A 98 6.24 -7.13 -17.69
CA GLU A 98 6.78 -6.42 -18.86
C GLU A 98 6.32 -4.96 -18.89
N PHE A 99 5.05 -4.70 -18.58
CA PHE A 99 4.53 -3.34 -18.42
C PHE A 99 5.24 -2.58 -17.29
N LEU A 100 5.46 -3.21 -16.14
CA LEU A 100 6.17 -2.62 -15.01
C LEU A 100 7.65 -2.37 -15.31
N ALA A 101 8.27 -3.17 -16.18
CA ALA A 101 9.67 -3.00 -16.60
C ALA A 101 9.87 -1.79 -17.51
N GLY A 102 8.82 -1.28 -18.12
CA GLY A 102 8.83 -0.08 -18.94
C GLY A 102 9.24 1.18 -18.18
N PRO A 103 9.32 2.33 -18.84
CA PRO A 103 9.60 3.60 -18.17
C PRO A 103 8.57 3.81 -17.08
N GLY A 104 9.05 4.00 -15.82
CA GLY A 104 8.24 4.01 -14.62
C GLY A 104 7.00 4.88 -14.75
N SER A 105 5.84 4.26 -14.86
CA SER A 105 4.55 4.92 -14.95
C SER A 105 3.90 5.00 -13.56
N MET A 106 3.15 6.07 -13.32
CA MET A 106 2.36 6.19 -12.10
C MET A 106 1.37 5.01 -11.96
N ASP A 107 0.78 4.55 -13.06
CA ASP A 107 -0.14 3.40 -13.07
C ASP A 107 0.54 2.11 -12.58
N GLY A 108 1.81 1.89 -12.98
CA GLY A 108 2.60 0.75 -12.49
C GLY A 108 2.92 0.87 -11.00
N HIS A 109 3.26 2.07 -10.52
CA HIS A 109 3.51 2.29 -9.10
C HIS A 109 2.22 2.14 -8.26
N ILE A 110 1.07 2.58 -8.78
CA ILE A 110 -0.24 2.37 -8.14
C ILE A 110 -0.55 0.87 -8.03
N LEU A 111 -0.26 0.07 -9.06
CA LEU A 111 -0.44 -1.38 -9.01
C LEU A 111 0.41 -2.01 -7.91
N VAL A 112 1.68 -1.62 -7.79
CA VAL A 112 2.55 -2.10 -6.72
C VAL A 112 2.04 -1.67 -5.34
N MET A 113 1.63 -0.41 -5.21
CA MET A 113 1.08 0.14 -3.97
C MET A 113 -0.20 -0.59 -3.55
N ASP A 114 -1.12 -0.84 -4.48
CA ASP A 114 -2.36 -1.57 -4.24
C ASP A 114 -2.07 -2.99 -3.75
N ALA A 115 -1.23 -3.74 -4.48
CA ALA A 115 -0.86 -5.10 -4.12
C ALA A 115 -0.16 -5.18 -2.76
N PHE A 116 0.77 -4.27 -2.46
CA PHE A 116 1.48 -4.23 -1.18
C PHE A 116 0.58 -3.82 -0.02
N THR A 117 -0.34 -2.89 -0.23
CA THR A 117 -1.33 -2.51 0.79
C THR A 117 -2.18 -3.72 1.19
N HIS A 118 -2.59 -4.53 0.22
CA HIS A 118 -3.38 -5.73 0.47
C HIS A 118 -2.54 -6.90 1.05
N GLU A 119 -1.25 -6.98 0.78
CA GLU A 119 -0.35 -7.88 1.52
C GLU A 119 -0.33 -7.53 3.02
N LEU A 120 -0.27 -6.23 3.37
CA LEU A 120 -0.36 -5.79 4.77
C LEU A 120 -1.74 -6.08 5.39
N ASP A 121 -2.82 -5.94 4.62
CA ASP A 121 -4.16 -6.32 5.05
C ASP A 121 -4.25 -7.83 5.33
N LEU A 122 -3.58 -8.68 4.52
CA LEU A 122 -3.46 -10.13 4.76
C LEU A 122 -2.63 -10.45 6.00
N CYS A 123 -1.47 -9.81 6.16
CA CYS A 123 -0.65 -9.96 7.37
C CYS A 123 -1.51 -9.75 8.62
N GLN A 124 -2.30 -8.69 8.64
CA GLN A 124 -3.17 -8.39 9.75
C GLN A 124 -4.27 -9.44 9.94
N ALA A 125 -4.96 -9.86 8.87
CA ALA A 125 -6.04 -10.86 8.94
C ALA A 125 -5.53 -12.22 9.43
N LEU A 126 -4.27 -12.55 9.12
CA LEU A 126 -3.62 -13.78 9.53
C LEU A 126 -2.90 -13.68 10.88
N GLY A 127 -2.77 -12.48 11.46
CA GLY A 127 -2.06 -12.26 12.72
C GLY A 127 -0.53 -12.37 12.58
N VAL A 128 -0.01 -12.04 11.40
CA VAL A 128 1.43 -12.05 11.09
C VAL A 128 1.95 -10.60 11.13
N ALA A 129 3.14 -10.41 11.67
CA ALA A 129 3.78 -9.10 11.67
C ALA A 129 4.09 -8.62 10.24
N PRO A 130 3.96 -7.30 9.95
CA PRO A 130 4.37 -6.77 8.66
C PRO A 130 5.87 -7.01 8.42
N PRO A 131 6.32 -7.16 7.15
CA PRO A 131 7.73 -7.39 6.83
C PRO A 131 8.59 -6.19 7.26
N VAL A 132 9.79 -6.44 7.78
CA VAL A 132 10.71 -5.37 8.23
C VAL A 132 11.26 -4.61 7.01
N ASP A 133 11.73 -5.36 6.02
CA ASP A 133 12.27 -4.84 4.76
C ASP A 133 11.51 -5.43 3.58
N HIS A 134 10.88 -4.59 2.77
CA HIS A 134 10.15 -5.04 1.61
C HIS A 134 10.43 -4.14 0.39
N PRO A 135 10.80 -4.69 -0.78
CA PRO A 135 11.14 -3.88 -1.96
C PRO A 135 9.97 -3.06 -2.51
N ALA A 136 8.72 -3.40 -2.17
CA ALA A 136 7.56 -2.60 -2.54
C ALA A 136 7.41 -1.33 -1.68
N LEU A 137 7.98 -1.28 -0.47
CA LEU A 137 7.79 -0.17 0.46
C LEU A 137 8.20 1.20 -0.15
N PRO A 138 9.37 1.38 -0.78
CA PRO A 138 9.74 2.67 -1.37
C PRO A 138 8.80 3.08 -2.52
N VAL A 139 8.41 2.13 -3.37
CA VAL A 139 7.52 2.38 -4.52
C VAL A 139 6.13 2.78 -4.02
N ALA A 140 5.56 2.01 -3.12
CA ALA A 140 4.23 2.20 -2.58
C ALA A 140 4.14 3.49 -1.73
N SER A 141 5.11 3.72 -0.84
CA SER A 141 5.19 4.95 -0.04
C SER A 141 5.31 6.20 -0.91
N GLY A 142 6.05 6.12 -2.03
CA GLY A 142 6.15 7.22 -2.99
C GLY A 142 4.80 7.62 -3.59
N VAL A 143 3.92 6.66 -3.87
CA VAL A 143 2.53 6.94 -4.33
C VAL A 143 1.71 7.59 -3.23
N LEU A 144 1.74 7.02 -2.03
CA LEU A 144 0.97 7.53 -0.88
C LEU A 144 1.41 8.96 -0.49
N LEU A 145 2.71 9.23 -0.48
CA LEU A 145 3.25 10.56 -0.18
C LEU A 145 2.86 11.60 -1.25
N LYS A 146 2.83 11.23 -2.53
CA LYS A 146 2.32 12.12 -3.58
C LYS A 146 0.83 12.42 -3.37
N GLY A 147 0.03 11.43 -3.01
CA GLY A 147 -1.37 11.61 -2.69
C GLY A 147 -1.59 12.53 -1.50
N LEU A 148 -0.85 12.31 -0.40
CA LEU A 148 -0.89 13.20 0.76
C LEU A 148 -0.45 14.62 0.38
N SER A 149 0.62 14.78 -0.42
CA SER A 149 1.10 16.11 -0.86
C SER A 149 0.02 16.87 -1.61
N ALA A 150 -0.60 16.22 -2.60
CA ALA A 150 -1.70 16.84 -3.35
C ALA A 150 -2.90 17.18 -2.45
N SER A 151 -3.18 16.35 -1.44
CA SER A 151 -4.25 16.60 -0.48
C SER A 151 -3.93 17.77 0.44
N LEU A 152 -2.70 17.86 0.97
CA LEU A 152 -2.27 19.01 1.77
C LEU A 152 -2.38 20.31 0.99
N ASP A 153 -1.85 20.34 -0.23
CA ASP A 153 -1.92 21.51 -1.11
C ASP A 153 -3.37 21.88 -1.46
N GLY A 154 -4.21 20.89 -1.75
CA GLY A 154 -5.63 21.07 -2.03
C GLY A 154 -6.45 21.61 -0.85
N HIS A 155 -6.03 21.35 0.38
CA HIS A 155 -6.62 21.91 1.60
C HIS A 155 -5.96 23.23 2.04
N GLY A 156 -4.95 23.73 1.32
CA GLY A 156 -4.17 24.89 1.73
C GLY A 156 -3.42 24.70 3.05
N LEU A 157 -3.00 23.49 3.33
CA LEU A 157 -2.30 23.14 4.56
C LEU A 157 -0.79 23.26 4.40
N PRO A 158 -0.06 23.62 5.47
CA PRO A 158 1.39 23.61 5.44
C PRO A 158 1.93 22.20 5.21
N PRO A 159 3.10 22.06 4.55
CA PRO A 159 3.74 20.77 4.35
C PRO A 159 4.13 20.10 5.64
N LEU A 160 4.26 18.77 5.59
CA LEU A 160 4.66 17.90 6.70
C LEU A 160 5.99 17.21 6.40
N THR A 161 6.85 17.08 7.41
CA THR A 161 7.86 16.02 7.43
C THR A 161 7.20 14.73 7.91
N VAL A 162 7.29 13.69 7.11
CA VAL A 162 6.86 12.32 7.46
C VAL A 162 8.11 11.52 7.77
N ARG A 163 8.24 11.04 9.02
CA ARG A 163 9.44 10.36 9.52
C ARG A 163 9.15 8.95 9.95
N THR A 164 9.98 8.02 9.47
CA THR A 164 9.98 6.61 9.87
C THR A 164 11.41 6.14 10.12
N GLU A 165 11.60 4.89 10.51
CA GLU A 165 12.93 4.25 10.60
C GLU A 165 13.62 4.12 9.23
N HIS A 166 12.86 4.22 8.10
CA HIS A 166 13.41 4.21 6.75
C HIS A 166 13.81 5.60 6.22
N GLY A 167 13.65 6.63 7.05
CA GLY A 167 14.06 8.00 6.73
C GLY A 167 12.92 9.02 6.76
N ASP A 168 13.24 10.22 6.34
CA ASP A 168 12.35 11.37 6.31
C ASP A 168 11.88 11.64 4.86
N ALA A 169 10.63 12.02 4.70
CA ALA A 169 10.06 12.53 3.45
C ALA A 169 9.27 13.81 3.73
N VAL A 170 9.14 14.67 2.72
CA VAL A 170 8.29 15.86 2.78
C VAL A 170 7.05 15.63 1.95
N ALA A 171 5.88 15.92 2.52
CA ALA A 171 4.61 15.96 1.82
C ALA A 171 4.05 17.39 1.84
N GLY A 172 3.51 17.85 0.70
CA GLY A 172 3.05 19.22 0.47
C GLY A 172 4.15 20.11 -0.11
N THR A 173 3.77 21.34 -0.47
CA THR A 173 4.67 22.32 -1.12
C THR A 173 5.20 23.33 -0.11
N GLY A 174 6.53 23.54 -0.09
CA GLY A 174 7.23 24.50 0.76
C GLY A 174 8.07 23.86 1.87
N GLU A 175 8.50 24.67 2.84
CA GLU A 175 9.33 24.22 3.97
C GLU A 175 8.44 23.66 5.09
N PRO A 176 8.62 22.40 5.50
CA PRO A 176 7.82 21.81 6.55
C PRO A 176 8.23 22.35 7.92
N THR A 177 7.23 22.67 8.75
CA THR A 177 7.42 23.12 10.13
C THR A 177 6.91 22.12 11.16
N VAL A 178 6.21 21.09 10.71
CA VAL A 178 5.63 20.05 11.56
C VAL A 178 6.07 18.69 11.07
N THR A 179 6.39 17.83 12.02
CA THR A 179 6.76 16.43 11.77
C THR A 179 5.69 15.50 12.34
N VAL A 180 5.30 14.50 11.53
CA VAL A 180 4.63 13.29 11.99
C VAL A 180 5.59 12.13 11.91
N ALA A 181 5.73 11.35 12.99
CA ALA A 181 6.69 10.26 13.08
C ALA A 181 6.07 9.01 13.72
N GLY A 182 6.50 7.84 13.27
CA GLY A 182 6.05 6.55 13.81
C GLY A 182 6.72 5.37 13.13
N PRO A 183 6.41 4.14 13.57
CA PRO A 183 6.79 2.94 12.86
C PRO A 183 6.29 3.01 11.40
N TRP A 184 7.10 2.56 10.45
CA TRP A 184 6.79 2.72 9.02
C TRP A 184 5.41 2.18 8.66
N HIS A 185 5.04 1.01 9.19
CA HIS A 185 3.76 0.39 8.88
C HIS A 185 2.56 1.18 9.41
N GLU A 186 2.69 1.82 10.59
CA GLU A 186 1.64 2.68 11.13
C GLU A 186 1.46 3.96 10.30
N VAL A 187 2.58 4.56 9.88
CA VAL A 187 2.57 5.73 8.99
C VAL A 187 1.99 5.34 7.62
N TYR A 188 2.47 4.26 7.01
CA TYR A 188 1.98 3.75 5.74
C TYR A 188 0.47 3.50 5.76
N LEU A 189 0.00 2.74 6.75
CA LEU A 189 -1.41 2.40 6.91
C LEU A 189 -2.29 3.63 7.19
N SER A 190 -1.74 4.66 7.86
CA SER A 190 -2.41 5.96 8.01
C SER A 190 -2.62 6.65 6.66
N LEU A 191 -1.61 6.64 5.79
CA LEU A 191 -1.68 7.23 4.45
C LEU A 191 -2.61 6.45 3.51
N ALA A 192 -2.68 5.14 3.70
CA ALA A 192 -3.51 4.22 2.91
C ALA A 192 -4.96 4.10 3.42
N GLY A 193 -5.41 4.96 4.36
CA GLY A 193 -6.78 4.94 4.89
C GLY A 193 -7.10 3.72 5.75
N ARG A 194 -6.09 3.12 6.39
CA ARG A 194 -6.21 1.95 7.27
C ARG A 194 -6.11 2.30 8.76
N ARG A 195 -6.09 3.58 9.10
CA ARG A 195 -6.03 4.06 10.49
C ARG A 195 -7.07 5.15 10.71
N SER A 196 -7.79 5.05 11.81
CA SER A 196 -8.77 6.08 12.22
C SER A 196 -8.09 7.39 12.61
N ALA A 197 -8.85 8.47 12.68
CA ALA A 197 -8.36 9.76 13.14
C ALA A 197 -7.71 9.68 14.54
N ALA A 198 -8.22 8.83 15.43
CA ALA A 198 -7.63 8.61 16.75
C ALA A 198 -6.25 7.94 16.64
N GLN A 199 -6.09 6.92 15.79
CA GLN A 199 -4.83 6.24 15.56
C GLN A 199 -3.81 7.17 14.89
N ILE A 200 -4.22 7.98 13.90
CA ILE A 200 -3.35 8.99 13.26
C ILE A 200 -2.90 10.04 14.29
N ARG A 201 -3.78 10.47 15.19
CA ARG A 201 -3.42 11.39 16.30
C ARG A 201 -2.39 10.78 17.26
N SER A 202 -2.39 9.46 17.45
CA SER A 202 -1.47 8.77 18.38
C SER A 202 -0.05 8.63 17.84
N LEU A 203 0.19 8.89 16.56
CA LEU A 203 1.54 9.03 16.03
C LEU A 203 2.27 10.20 16.73
N ARG A 204 3.59 10.22 16.69
CA ARG A 204 4.38 11.30 17.30
C ARG A 204 4.34 12.54 16.41
N TRP A 205 3.61 13.54 16.83
CA TRP A 205 3.51 14.84 16.17
C TRP A 205 4.34 15.89 16.90
N SER A 206 5.01 16.78 16.17
CA SER A 206 5.73 17.92 16.78
C SER A 206 4.79 19.10 17.12
N ALA A 207 3.51 19.03 16.71
CA ALA A 207 2.47 20.01 17.03
C ALA A 207 1.09 19.33 17.06
N ASP A 208 0.01 20.02 17.46
CA ASP A 208 -1.34 19.46 17.43
C ASP A 208 -1.73 19.04 16.00
N PRO A 209 -2.07 17.75 15.76
CA PRO A 209 -2.37 17.23 14.44
C PRO A 209 -3.72 17.67 13.85
N GLY A 210 -4.58 18.29 14.66
CA GLY A 210 -6.00 18.51 14.34
C GLY A 210 -6.26 19.08 12.95
N ARG A 211 -5.46 20.07 12.53
CA ARG A 211 -5.63 20.74 11.25
C ARG A 211 -5.23 19.88 10.03
N TRP A 212 -4.33 18.88 10.19
CA TRP A 212 -3.83 18.04 9.10
C TRP A 212 -4.66 16.79 8.87
N LEU A 213 -5.47 16.35 9.83
CA LEU A 213 -6.25 15.12 9.71
C LEU A 213 -7.14 15.04 8.45
N PRO A 214 -7.79 16.13 7.99
CA PRO A 214 -8.58 16.08 6.76
C PRO A 214 -7.76 15.64 5.55
N ALA A 215 -6.46 15.96 5.49
CA ALA A 215 -5.60 15.60 4.38
C ALA A 215 -5.29 14.10 4.27
N PHE A 216 -5.54 13.32 5.32
CA PHE A 216 -5.41 11.84 5.26
C PHE A 216 -6.56 11.15 4.53
N THR A 217 -7.59 11.90 4.12
CA THR A 217 -8.64 11.43 3.21
C THR A 217 -8.36 11.98 1.82
N TRP A 218 -7.94 11.11 0.88
CA TRP A 218 -7.59 11.52 -0.47
C TRP A 218 -7.75 10.35 -1.47
N GLY A 219 -7.96 10.65 -2.75
CA GLY A 219 -8.16 9.63 -3.78
C GLY A 219 -9.23 8.61 -3.35
N PRO A 220 -8.94 7.31 -3.37
CA PRO A 220 -9.86 6.27 -2.87
C PRO A 220 -9.80 6.08 -1.35
N PHE A 221 -8.79 6.62 -0.67
CA PHE A 221 -8.55 6.36 0.75
C PHE A 221 -9.42 7.23 1.64
N ARG A 222 -10.02 6.61 2.65
CA ARG A 222 -10.86 7.26 3.65
C ARG A 222 -10.38 6.88 5.04
N VAL A 223 -10.32 7.85 5.93
CA VAL A 223 -10.03 7.62 7.35
C VAL A 223 -11.22 6.88 7.96
N PRO A 224 -11.04 5.67 8.51
CA PRO A 224 -12.11 4.92 9.18
C PRO A 224 -12.68 5.67 10.38
N GLU A 225 -13.99 5.54 10.62
CA GLU A 225 -14.66 6.16 11.78
C GLU A 225 -14.20 5.53 13.10
N SER A 226 -13.95 4.23 13.11
CA SER A 226 -13.52 3.47 14.29
C SER A 226 -12.08 2.99 14.14
N PRO A 227 -11.34 2.81 15.26
CA PRO A 227 -10.03 2.21 15.24
C PRO A 227 -10.06 0.82 14.59
N VAL A 228 -9.14 0.58 13.67
CA VAL A 228 -8.91 -0.74 13.09
C VAL A 228 -7.79 -1.40 13.89
N ALA A 229 -7.94 -2.69 14.22
CA ALA A 229 -6.95 -3.43 14.99
C ALA A 229 -5.57 -3.26 14.37
N GLY A 230 -4.57 -2.90 15.16
CA GLY A 230 -3.18 -2.87 14.75
C GLY A 230 -2.66 -4.29 14.48
N ALA A 231 -1.61 -4.43 13.67
CA ALA A 231 -0.86 -5.67 13.65
C ALA A 231 -0.42 -5.97 15.10
N VAL A 232 -0.59 -7.23 15.50
CA VAL A 232 -0.11 -7.68 16.81
C VAL A 232 1.40 -7.47 16.80
N GLY A 233 1.87 -6.50 17.58
CA GLY A 233 3.28 -6.29 17.83
C GLY A 233 3.83 -7.30 18.83
#